data_743a37961e913e906d50ac6acf276224
#
_entry.id   743a37961e913e906d50ac6acf276224
#
_cell.length_a   1.000
_cell.length_b   1.000
_cell.length_c   1.000
_cell.angle_alpha   90.00
_cell.angle_beta   90.00
_cell.angle_gamma   90.00
#
_symmetry.space_group_name_H-M   'P 1'
#
loop_
_entity.id
_entity.type
_entity.pdbx_description
1 polymer ?
#
loop_
_entity_poly.entity_id
_entity_poly.type
_entity_poly.pdbx_seq_one_letter_code
_entity_poly.pdbx_strand_id
1 'polypeptide(L)' 'MIKVTQIRSIHGRLKKHQACVAGLGLRRIGHTVEVEDTPSVRGMINKVNYLLRVEG' A
#
# COMPACT_ATOMS: atom_id res chain seq x y z
N MET A 1 -3.52 12.38 -7.87
CA MET A 1 -2.77 11.17 -7.51
C MET A 1 -2.36 11.22 -6.06
N ILE A 2 -2.27 10.08 -5.41
CA ILE A 2 -1.83 9.97 -4.01
C ILE A 2 -0.49 9.26 -3.95
N LYS A 3 0.34 9.69 -3.02
CA LYS A 3 1.62 9.04 -2.75
C LYS A 3 1.46 8.06 -1.60
N VAL A 4 1.92 6.85 -1.81
CA VAL A 4 1.84 5.77 -0.83
C VAL A 4 3.24 5.25 -0.58
N THR A 5 3.64 5.21 0.69
CA THR A 5 4.95 4.72 1.10
C THR A 5 4.77 3.53 2.04
N GLN A 6 5.49 2.46 1.77
CA GLN A 6 5.50 1.31 2.66
C GLN A 6 6.39 1.62 3.87
N ILE A 7 5.82 1.59 5.06
CA ILE A 7 6.54 1.91 6.30
C ILE A 7 6.80 0.70 7.18
N ARG A 8 6.15 -0.44 6.89
CA ARG A 8 6.32 -1.67 7.68
C ARG A 8 6.50 -2.86 6.76
N SER A 9 7.16 -3.90 7.28
CA SER A 9 7.34 -5.15 6.55
C SER A 9 6.00 -5.87 6.35
N ILE A 10 5.84 -6.50 5.17
CA ILE A 10 4.69 -7.35 4.88
C ILE A 10 4.93 -8.80 5.29
N HIS A 11 6.14 -9.14 5.71
CA HIS A 11 6.46 -10.50 6.13
C HIS A 11 5.64 -10.90 7.36
N GLY A 12 5.06 -12.08 7.32
CA GLY A 12 4.20 -12.58 8.39
C GLY A 12 2.79 -12.01 8.39
N ARG A 13 2.45 -11.16 7.43
CA ARG A 13 1.10 -10.63 7.29
C ARG A 13 0.25 -11.57 6.43
N LEU A 14 -1.07 -11.36 6.45
CA LEU A 14 -1.98 -12.15 5.63
C LEU A 14 -1.63 -12.02 4.16
N LYS A 15 -1.75 -13.13 3.42
CA LYS A 15 -1.46 -13.12 1.99
C LYS A 15 -2.29 -12.10 1.23
N LYS A 16 -3.54 -11.90 1.63
CA LYS A 16 -4.43 -10.91 1.03
C LYS A 16 -3.86 -9.50 1.19
N HIS A 17 -3.27 -9.20 2.35
CA HIS A 17 -2.64 -7.90 2.60
C HIS A 17 -1.36 -7.74 1.79
N GLN A 18 -0.55 -8.80 1.69
CA GLN A 18 0.64 -8.79 0.86
C GLN A 18 0.27 -8.53 -0.61
N ALA A 19 -0.79 -9.16 -1.08
CA ALA A 19 -1.27 -8.97 -2.45
C ALA A 19 -1.72 -7.53 -2.68
N CYS A 20 -2.39 -6.91 -1.72
CA CYS A 20 -2.80 -5.50 -1.82
C CYS A 20 -1.60 -4.58 -1.94
N VAL A 21 -0.57 -4.80 -1.12
CA VAL A 21 0.65 -4.00 -1.16
C VAL A 21 1.35 -4.18 -2.51
N ALA A 22 1.47 -5.41 -2.98
CA ALA A 22 2.06 -5.70 -4.28
C ALA A 22 1.24 -5.09 -5.42
N GLY A 23 -0.09 -5.12 -5.31
CA GLY A 23 -0.99 -4.52 -6.29
C GLY A 23 -0.85 -3.01 -6.38
N LEU A 24 -0.43 -2.36 -5.30
CA LEU A 24 -0.13 -0.94 -5.29
C LEU A 24 1.23 -0.61 -5.90
N GLY A 25 2.06 -1.62 -6.15
CA GLY A 25 3.39 -1.43 -6.73
C GLY A 25 4.50 -1.31 -5.71
N LEU A 26 4.19 -1.49 -4.43
CA LEU A 26 5.18 -1.41 -3.36
C LEU A 26 5.91 -2.74 -3.21
N ARG A 27 7.22 -2.70 -3.07
CA ARG A 27 8.05 -3.92 -3.01
C ARG A 27 8.87 -4.03 -1.74
N ARG A 28 9.13 -2.93 -1.05
CA ARG A 28 9.98 -2.93 0.14
C ARG A 28 9.66 -1.72 1.02
N ILE A 29 10.13 -1.78 2.26
CA ILE A 29 9.99 -0.67 3.20
C ILE A 29 10.71 0.56 2.63
N GLY A 30 10.05 1.70 2.73
CA GLY A 30 10.59 2.97 2.23
C GLY A 30 10.29 3.23 0.77
N HIS A 31 9.76 2.25 0.04
CA HIS A 31 9.39 2.43 -1.36
C HIS A 31 8.14 3.31 -1.44
N THR A 32 8.19 4.35 -2.25
CA THR A 32 7.08 5.28 -2.48
C THR A 32 6.59 5.17 -3.91
N VAL A 33 5.29 5.11 -4.09
CA VAL A 33 4.66 5.10 -5.41
C VAL A 33 3.52 6.10 -5.46
N GLU A 34 3.23 6.60 -6.64
CA GLU A 34 2.05 7.41 -6.87
C GLU A 34 0.99 6.54 -7.54
N VAL A 35 -0.23 6.60 -7.02
CA VAL A 35 -1.34 5.83 -7.53
C VAL A 35 -2.55 6.72 -7.76
N GLU A 36 -3.44 6.30 -8.64
CA GLU A 36 -4.66 7.03 -8.90
C GLU A 36 -5.59 6.98 -7.69
N ASP A 37 -6.29 8.09 -7.45
CA ASP A 37 -7.26 8.18 -6.38
C ASP A 37 -8.60 7.64 -6.85
N THR A 38 -8.71 6.33 -6.91
CA THR A 38 -9.94 5.64 -7.32
C THR A 38 -10.52 4.86 -6.14
N PRO A 39 -11.83 4.55 -6.15
CA PRO A 39 -12.42 3.72 -5.10
C PRO A 39 -11.72 2.37 -4.93
N SER A 40 -11.29 1.74 -6.02
CA SER A 40 -10.56 0.46 -5.96
C SER A 40 -9.24 0.60 -5.23
N VAL A 41 -8.45 1.62 -5.57
CA VAL A 41 -7.17 1.89 -4.93
C VAL A 41 -7.37 2.25 -3.46
N ARG A 42 -8.33 3.09 -3.16
CA ARG A 42 -8.63 3.45 -1.77
C ARG A 42 -9.05 2.24 -0.93
N GLY A 43 -9.80 1.32 -1.53
CA GLY A 43 -10.17 0.07 -0.86
C GLY A 43 -8.94 -0.77 -0.51
N MET A 44 -7.99 -0.90 -1.41
CA MET A 44 -6.73 -1.60 -1.15
C MET A 44 -5.92 -0.91 -0.05
N ILE A 45 -5.82 0.41 -0.13
CA ILE A 45 -5.09 1.20 0.89
C ILE A 45 -5.73 1.00 2.27
N ASN A 46 -7.05 1.06 2.36
CA ASN A 46 -7.75 0.90 3.63
C ASN A 46 -7.49 -0.46 4.28
N LYS A 47 -7.32 -1.51 3.48
CA LYS A 47 -7.03 -2.85 4.00
C LYS A 47 -5.66 -2.95 4.64
N VAL A 48 -4.70 -2.18 4.17
CA VAL A 48 -3.30 -2.28 4.59
C VAL A 48 -2.74 -0.94 5.07
N ASN A 49 -3.60 -0.02 5.48
CA ASN A 49 -3.17 1.32 5.88
C ASN A 49 -2.19 1.32 7.04
N TYR A 50 -2.23 0.29 7.89
CA TYR A 50 -1.29 0.14 9.01
C TYR A 50 0.14 -0.18 8.54
N LEU A 51 0.30 -0.57 7.28
CA LEU A 51 1.60 -0.85 6.66
C LEU A 51 2.09 0.31 5.80
N LEU A 52 1.26 1.31 5.61
CA LEU A 52 1.50 2.37 4.63
C LEU A 52 1.39 3.75 5.26
N ARG A 53 2.07 4.69 4.61
CA ARG A 53 1.87 6.11 4.86
C ARG A 53 1.30 6.70 3.57
N VAL A 54 0.18 7.39 3.67
CA VAL A 54 -0.51 7.97 2.52
C VAL A 54 -0.41 9.48 2.59
N GLU A 55 0.04 10.07 1.50
CA GLU A 55 0.12 11.52 1.32
C GLU A 55 -0.63 11.92 0.04
N GLY A 56 -1.36 13.01 0.11
CA GLY A 56 -2.02 13.45 -1.11
C GLY A 56 -3.11 14.44 -0.91
#